data_66a2e15420c1cd6596143226c22ff96b
#
_entry.id   66a2e15420c1cd6596143226c22ff96b
#
_cell.length_a   1.000
_cell.length_b   1.000
_cell.length_c   1.000
_cell.angle_alpha   90.00
_cell.angle_beta   90.00
_cell.angle_gamma   90.00
#
_symmetry.space_group_name_H-M   'P 1'
#
loop_
_entity.id
_entity.type
_entity.pdbx_description
1 polymer ?
#
loop_
_entity_poly.entity_id
_entity_poly.type
_entity_poly.pdbx_seq_one_letter_code
_entity_poly.pdbx_strand_id
1 'polypeptide(L)'
;MLNSVTMNSRYTVSLLAAAAVLCLTASLRAQQKKASPGYTDTAILPGQPWHVHDSNRPHPNPVTPGKVLGAPPSDAIVLFDGADLSHWMQNGRGPDSGKTVDARWKVEKGYFECAPRTGDLLTRDKFGDVQLHIEWSEPTDVKGTSQERGNSGVLLMNRYEIQVLDSYNDATYADGQAGALYGQWPPLVNPIRKPGEWQAYDIVFEAPKFEGEKLVRSAYATVFFNGILVHNRKEILGTMVHRLVAKYTPHGAEEPLALQDHGHPVRYRNVWIRRLTGYDQPEH
;
A
#
# COMPACT_ATOMS: atom_id res chain seq x y z
N MET A 1 -58.02 38.43 -40.11
CA MET A 1 -58.63 37.11 -40.04
C MET A 1 -57.58 36.13 -39.56
N LEU A 2 -57.64 35.75 -38.29
CA LEU A 2 -56.71 34.80 -37.67
C LEU A 2 -57.38 33.44 -37.65
N ASN A 3 -56.84 32.47 -38.38
CA ASN A 3 -57.29 31.09 -38.30
C ASN A 3 -56.53 30.39 -37.16
N SER A 4 -57.26 30.05 -36.08
CA SER A 4 -56.78 29.19 -35.01
C SER A 4 -56.88 27.73 -35.45
N VAL A 5 -55.75 27.05 -35.53
CA VAL A 5 -55.68 25.61 -35.71
C VAL A 5 -55.79 24.95 -34.32
N THR A 6 -56.90 24.36 -34.02
CA THR A 6 -57.12 23.54 -32.83
C THR A 6 -56.47 22.18 -33.05
N MET A 7 -55.37 21.96 -32.38
CA MET A 7 -54.67 20.69 -32.37
C MET A 7 -55.42 19.66 -31.49
N ASN A 8 -55.81 18.54 -32.10
CA ASN A 8 -56.67 17.52 -31.54
C ASN A 8 -56.01 16.81 -30.33
N SER A 9 -56.54 17.02 -29.12
CA SER A 9 -56.09 16.52 -27.81
C SER A 9 -55.88 15.00 -27.72
N ARG A 10 -56.46 14.23 -28.66
CA ARG A 10 -56.42 12.76 -28.63
C ARG A 10 -55.08 12.17 -29.09
N TYR A 11 -54.33 12.87 -29.91
CA TYR A 11 -53.01 12.39 -30.40
C TYR A 11 -51.85 12.65 -29.41
N THR A 12 -51.96 13.69 -28.59
CA THR A 12 -50.98 14.02 -27.57
C THR A 12 -50.94 13.02 -26.40
N VAL A 13 -52.11 12.48 -26.01
CA VAL A 13 -52.19 11.49 -24.91
C VAL A 13 -51.60 10.14 -25.35
N SER A 14 -51.81 9.74 -26.60
CA SER A 14 -51.29 8.47 -27.14
C SER A 14 -49.77 8.46 -27.31
N LEU A 15 -49.18 9.58 -27.68
CA LEU A 15 -47.71 9.72 -27.80
C LEU A 15 -47.01 9.70 -26.44
N LEU A 16 -47.58 10.32 -25.42
CA LEU A 16 -47.04 10.31 -24.06
C LEU A 16 -47.12 8.93 -23.40
N ALA A 17 -48.19 8.18 -23.65
CA ALA A 17 -48.33 6.81 -23.14
C ALA A 17 -47.32 5.84 -23.81
N ALA A 18 -47.06 5.99 -25.12
CA ALA A 18 -46.07 5.18 -25.84
C ALA A 18 -44.65 5.47 -25.39
N ALA A 19 -44.30 6.73 -25.12
CA ALA A 19 -42.99 7.12 -24.60
C ALA A 19 -42.74 6.61 -23.17
N ALA A 20 -43.77 6.64 -22.32
CA ALA A 20 -43.67 6.13 -20.95
C ALA A 20 -43.46 4.60 -20.90
N VAL A 21 -44.15 3.84 -21.78
CA VAL A 21 -43.96 2.39 -21.90
C VAL A 21 -42.58 2.03 -22.44
N LEU A 22 -42.06 2.77 -23.41
CA LEU A 22 -40.69 2.56 -23.91
C LEU A 22 -39.61 2.88 -22.86
N CYS A 23 -39.78 3.92 -22.05
CA CYS A 23 -38.87 4.23 -20.95
C CYS A 23 -38.92 3.18 -19.83
N LEU A 24 -40.10 2.65 -19.50
CA LEU A 24 -40.23 1.57 -18.49
C LEU A 24 -39.58 0.26 -18.97
N THR A 25 -39.76 -0.10 -20.25
CA THR A 25 -39.11 -1.31 -20.82
C THR A 25 -37.58 -1.18 -20.95
N ALA A 26 -37.08 0.02 -21.23
CA ALA A 26 -35.65 0.29 -21.22
C ALA A 26 -35.05 0.21 -19.80
N SER A 27 -35.76 0.75 -18.80
CA SER A 27 -35.31 0.68 -17.38
C SER A 27 -35.36 -0.74 -16.82
N LEU A 28 -36.36 -1.57 -17.23
CA LEU A 28 -36.40 -2.98 -16.86
C LEU A 28 -35.32 -3.83 -17.53
N ARG A 29 -34.88 -3.47 -18.74
CA ARG A 29 -33.75 -4.15 -19.40
C ARG A 29 -32.39 -3.80 -18.79
N ALA A 30 -32.24 -2.63 -18.19
CA ALA A 30 -30.99 -2.21 -17.52
C ALA A 30 -30.76 -2.95 -16.19
N GLN A 31 -31.74 -3.64 -15.63
CA GLN A 31 -31.66 -4.36 -14.35
C GLN A 31 -31.56 -5.88 -14.46
N GLN A 32 -31.52 -6.47 -15.64
CA GLN A 32 -31.17 -7.88 -15.74
C GLN A 32 -29.66 -8.03 -15.50
N LYS A 33 -29.28 -8.19 -14.23
CA LYS A 33 -27.94 -8.65 -13.86
C LYS A 33 -27.69 -9.93 -14.67
N LYS A 34 -26.76 -9.87 -15.63
CA LYS A 34 -26.39 -11.02 -16.44
C LYS A 34 -26.03 -12.14 -15.48
N ALA A 35 -26.68 -13.28 -15.56
CA ALA A 35 -26.37 -14.41 -14.69
C ALA A 35 -24.87 -14.69 -14.78
N SER A 36 -24.20 -14.78 -13.63
CA SER A 36 -22.79 -15.15 -13.58
C SER A 36 -22.62 -16.56 -14.17
N PRO A 37 -21.66 -16.81 -15.06
CA PRO A 37 -21.39 -18.15 -15.51
C PRO A 37 -20.88 -18.99 -14.33
N GLY A 38 -21.28 -20.25 -14.26
CA GLY A 38 -20.86 -21.15 -13.19
C GLY A 38 -21.92 -22.16 -12.81
N TYR A 39 -21.74 -22.83 -11.70
CA TYR A 39 -22.53 -23.96 -11.25
C TYR A 39 -22.92 -23.79 -9.75
N THR A 40 -24.01 -24.44 -9.35
CA THR A 40 -24.46 -24.51 -7.96
C THR A 40 -24.65 -25.94 -7.48
N ASP A 41 -24.32 -26.92 -8.34
CA ASP A 41 -24.53 -28.37 -8.13
C ASP A 41 -23.21 -29.17 -8.09
N THR A 42 -22.07 -28.48 -8.13
CA THR A 42 -20.76 -29.10 -7.98
C THR A 42 -20.36 -29.27 -6.51
N ALA A 43 -19.25 -29.94 -6.24
CA ALA A 43 -18.75 -30.14 -4.87
C ALA A 43 -18.39 -28.80 -4.21
N ILE A 44 -18.65 -28.70 -2.90
CA ILE A 44 -18.23 -27.56 -2.08
C ILE A 44 -16.73 -27.61 -1.83
N LEU A 45 -16.04 -26.47 -1.97
CA LEU A 45 -14.60 -26.34 -1.69
C LEU A 45 -14.31 -26.54 -0.19
N PRO A 46 -13.32 -27.34 0.18
CA PRO A 46 -12.98 -27.56 1.59
C PRO A 46 -12.70 -26.23 2.34
N GLY A 47 -13.41 -26.03 3.46
CA GLY A 47 -13.23 -24.85 4.32
C GLY A 47 -13.80 -23.53 3.73
N GLN A 48 -14.60 -23.59 2.66
CA GLN A 48 -15.24 -22.45 2.04
C GLN A 48 -16.75 -22.69 1.87
N PRO A 49 -17.58 -21.65 1.77
CA PRO A 49 -19.01 -21.79 1.51
C PRO A 49 -19.35 -22.03 0.02
N TRP A 50 -18.36 -21.98 -0.88
CA TRP A 50 -18.54 -21.94 -2.32
C TRP A 50 -18.40 -23.31 -2.97
N HIS A 51 -19.21 -23.55 -3.99
CA HIS A 51 -19.04 -24.68 -4.91
C HIS A 51 -17.82 -24.46 -5.82
N VAL A 52 -17.29 -25.54 -6.41
CA VAL A 52 -16.32 -25.43 -7.49
C VAL A 52 -16.97 -24.69 -8.65
N HIS A 53 -16.38 -23.56 -9.10
CA HIS A 53 -16.95 -22.66 -10.12
C HIS A 53 -18.34 -22.11 -9.75
N ASP A 54 -18.55 -21.74 -8.50
CA ASP A 54 -19.81 -21.24 -7.99
C ASP A 54 -20.25 -19.96 -8.71
N SER A 55 -21.46 -19.99 -9.29
CA SER A 55 -22.03 -18.83 -9.99
C SER A 55 -22.42 -17.68 -9.06
N ASN A 56 -22.51 -17.93 -7.75
CA ASN A 56 -22.84 -16.93 -6.73
C ASN A 56 -21.60 -16.33 -6.05
N ARG A 57 -20.39 -16.88 -6.32
CA ARG A 57 -19.16 -16.36 -5.74
C ARG A 57 -18.87 -14.98 -6.29
N PRO A 58 -18.55 -13.98 -5.42
CA PRO A 58 -18.20 -12.63 -5.86
C PRO A 58 -17.03 -12.64 -6.85
N HIS A 59 -17.16 -11.86 -7.93
CA HIS A 59 -16.05 -11.66 -8.85
C HIS A 59 -15.05 -10.66 -8.26
N PRO A 60 -13.72 -10.80 -8.56
CA PRO A 60 -12.74 -9.80 -8.19
C PRO A 60 -13.07 -8.44 -8.78
N ASN A 61 -12.94 -7.38 -7.97
CA ASN A 61 -13.11 -6.01 -8.44
C ASN A 61 -12.06 -5.67 -9.51
N PRO A 62 -12.45 -5.03 -10.63
CA PRO A 62 -11.52 -4.62 -11.66
C PRO A 62 -10.56 -3.54 -11.12
N VAL A 63 -9.26 -3.73 -11.35
CA VAL A 63 -8.22 -2.75 -11.04
C VAL A 63 -7.41 -2.50 -12.30
N THR A 64 -7.24 -1.23 -12.68
CA THR A 64 -6.39 -0.87 -13.81
C THR A 64 -4.93 -0.84 -13.36
N PRO A 65 -4.04 -1.64 -13.97
CA PRO A 65 -2.61 -1.57 -13.67
C PRO A 65 -2.02 -0.20 -14.01
N GLY A 66 -0.93 0.16 -13.31
CA GLY A 66 -0.16 1.33 -13.66
C GLY A 66 0.38 1.27 -15.09
N LYS A 67 0.59 2.43 -15.73
CA LYS A 67 1.00 2.53 -17.15
C LYS A 67 2.38 1.95 -17.44
N VAL A 68 3.26 1.92 -16.44
CA VAL A 68 4.61 1.33 -16.50
C VAL A 68 4.84 0.52 -15.22
N LEU A 69 5.86 -0.36 -15.25
CA LEU A 69 6.24 -1.12 -14.04
C LEU A 69 6.55 -0.17 -12.87
N GLY A 70 6.04 -0.49 -11.70
CA GLY A 70 6.18 0.31 -10.49
C GLY A 70 5.21 1.49 -10.38
N ALA A 71 4.47 1.85 -11.43
CA ALA A 71 3.45 2.90 -11.32
C ALA A 71 2.22 2.42 -10.51
N PRO A 72 1.53 3.33 -9.79
CA PRO A 72 0.40 2.99 -8.96
C PRO A 72 -0.78 2.42 -9.78
N PRO A 73 -1.41 1.33 -9.35
CA PRO A 73 -2.69 0.87 -9.89
C PRO A 73 -3.84 1.78 -9.44
N SER A 74 -5.02 1.62 -10.07
CA SER A 74 -6.17 2.51 -9.86
C SER A 74 -6.75 2.48 -8.44
N ASP A 75 -6.48 1.44 -7.65
CA ASP A 75 -6.92 1.28 -6.26
C ASP A 75 -5.82 1.64 -5.23
N ALA A 76 -4.70 2.18 -5.69
CA ALA A 76 -3.62 2.62 -4.81
C ALA A 76 -3.90 4.01 -4.20
N ILE A 77 -3.49 4.17 -2.96
CA ILE A 77 -3.31 5.47 -2.31
C ILE A 77 -1.89 5.92 -2.64
N VAL A 78 -1.78 7.00 -3.41
CA VAL A 78 -0.48 7.57 -3.78
C VAL A 78 0.00 8.43 -2.62
N LEU A 79 1.04 7.99 -1.93
CA LEU A 79 1.63 8.69 -0.79
C LEU A 79 2.64 9.76 -1.21
N PHE A 80 3.24 9.61 -2.41
CA PHE A 80 4.12 10.59 -3.03
C PHE A 80 4.23 10.35 -4.53
N ASP A 81 3.87 11.34 -5.30
CA ASP A 81 3.89 11.37 -6.78
C ASP A 81 4.97 12.28 -7.38
N GLY A 82 5.76 12.92 -6.52
CA GLY A 82 6.79 13.88 -6.91
C GLY A 82 6.46 15.34 -6.59
N ALA A 83 5.26 15.64 -6.05
CA ALA A 83 4.79 17.00 -5.82
C ALA A 83 5.03 17.51 -4.40
N ASP A 84 4.45 16.86 -3.39
CA ASP A 84 4.49 17.33 -2.02
C ASP A 84 4.41 16.19 -0.97
N LEU A 85 4.50 16.55 0.30
CA LEU A 85 4.41 15.65 1.45
C LEU A 85 3.08 15.78 2.21
N SER A 86 1.99 16.13 1.55
CA SER A 86 0.67 16.33 2.18
C SER A 86 0.14 15.08 2.90
N HIS A 87 0.50 13.88 2.44
CA HIS A 87 0.17 12.61 3.08
C HIS A 87 1.08 12.27 4.28
N TRP A 88 2.08 13.11 4.58
CA TRP A 88 3.09 12.85 5.59
C TRP A 88 3.05 13.87 6.71
N MET A 89 3.53 13.47 7.87
CA MET A 89 3.69 14.28 9.07
C MET A 89 4.96 13.85 9.81
N GLN A 90 5.32 14.62 10.84
CA GLN A 90 6.41 14.28 11.77
C GLN A 90 5.98 14.49 13.21
N ASN A 91 6.61 13.77 14.13
CA ASN A 91 6.51 14.13 15.55
C ASN A 91 7.35 15.38 15.82
N GLY A 92 6.75 16.38 16.40
CA GLY A 92 7.42 17.62 16.77
C GLY A 92 8.54 17.39 17.78
N ARG A 93 9.58 18.22 17.71
CA ARG A 93 10.74 18.21 18.60
C ARG A 93 10.92 19.59 19.25
N GLY A 94 11.62 19.64 20.38
CA GLY A 94 11.85 20.88 21.10
C GLY A 94 10.53 21.54 21.54
N PRO A 95 10.23 22.79 21.13
CA PRO A 95 8.99 23.50 21.51
C PRO A 95 7.70 22.82 21.03
N ASP A 96 7.79 21.99 19.99
CA ASP A 96 6.68 21.23 19.41
C ASP A 96 6.60 19.78 19.94
N SER A 97 7.40 19.42 20.93
CA SER A 97 7.40 18.08 21.51
C SER A 97 6.00 17.67 21.96
N GLY A 98 5.59 16.45 21.60
CA GLY A 98 4.26 15.91 21.87
C GLY A 98 3.16 16.35 20.89
N LYS A 99 3.49 17.15 19.88
CA LYS A 99 2.57 17.54 18.81
C LYS A 99 2.95 16.84 17.50
N THR A 100 1.99 16.68 16.62
CA THR A 100 2.23 16.34 15.21
C THR A 100 2.46 17.64 14.43
N VAL A 101 3.48 17.67 13.58
CA VAL A 101 3.83 18.79 12.71
C VAL A 101 3.88 18.32 11.25
N ASP A 102 3.84 19.28 10.33
CA ASP A 102 3.99 18.99 8.91
C ASP A 102 5.39 18.45 8.61
N ALA A 103 5.47 17.61 7.59
CA ALA A 103 6.72 17.01 7.13
C ALA A 103 7.74 18.08 6.74
N ARG A 104 8.99 17.91 7.17
CA ARG A 104 10.09 18.86 6.96
C ARG A 104 11.19 18.33 6.05
N TRP A 105 11.01 17.13 5.50
CA TRP A 105 11.95 16.60 4.52
C TRP A 105 11.86 17.37 3.22
N LYS A 106 12.97 17.50 2.51
CA LYS A 106 13.06 18.34 1.31
C LYS A 106 12.44 17.64 0.10
N VAL A 107 11.54 18.31 -0.60
CA VAL A 107 11.01 17.86 -1.89
C VAL A 107 11.72 18.60 -3.02
N GLU A 108 12.28 17.87 -3.97
CA GLU A 108 12.86 18.43 -5.20
C GLU A 108 12.92 17.38 -6.31
N LYS A 109 12.85 17.82 -7.57
CA LYS A 109 13.09 16.99 -8.77
C LYS A 109 12.32 15.65 -8.78
N GLY A 110 11.09 15.64 -8.21
CA GLY A 110 10.25 14.44 -8.18
C GLY A 110 10.61 13.39 -7.14
N TYR A 111 11.44 13.74 -6.16
CA TYR A 111 11.74 12.93 -4.98
C TYR A 111 11.69 13.80 -3.71
N PHE A 112 11.65 13.16 -2.57
CA PHE A 112 11.94 13.80 -1.29
C PHE A 112 13.17 13.17 -0.64
N GLU A 113 13.89 13.96 0.14
CA GLU A 113 15.16 13.59 0.77
C GLU A 113 15.05 13.76 2.28
N CYS A 114 15.53 12.77 3.03
CA CYS A 114 15.63 12.84 4.48
C CYS A 114 16.39 14.11 4.89
N ALA A 115 15.74 14.95 5.69
CA ALA A 115 16.39 16.07 6.34
C ALA A 115 16.95 15.59 7.68
N PRO A 116 18.28 15.40 7.80
CA PRO A 116 18.88 14.79 8.97
C PRO A 116 18.51 15.49 10.28
N ARG A 117 18.17 14.70 11.30
CA ARG A 117 17.84 15.15 12.66
C ARG A 117 16.52 15.91 12.78
N THR A 118 15.65 15.88 11.77
CA THR A 118 14.29 16.46 11.87
C THR A 118 13.27 15.46 12.40
N GLY A 119 13.57 14.16 12.37
CA GLY A 119 12.75 13.04 12.79
C GLY A 119 12.15 12.26 11.65
N ASP A 120 11.59 11.10 11.99
CA ASP A 120 10.98 10.19 11.05
C ASP A 120 9.76 10.82 10.38
N LEU A 121 9.54 10.51 9.10
CA LEU A 121 8.26 10.77 8.44
C LEU A 121 7.26 9.67 8.82
N LEU A 122 6.03 10.07 9.09
CA LEU A 122 4.91 9.16 9.32
C LEU A 122 3.80 9.51 8.33
N THR A 123 3.08 8.50 7.84
CA THR A 123 1.85 8.77 7.09
C THR A 123 0.77 9.32 8.00
N ARG A 124 -0.08 10.23 7.48
CA ARG A 124 -1.28 10.70 8.21
C ARG A 124 -2.31 9.59 8.34
N ASP A 125 -2.46 8.79 7.29
CA ASP A 125 -3.30 7.61 7.31
C ASP A 125 -2.59 6.44 8.01
N LYS A 126 -3.38 5.55 8.60
CA LYS A 126 -2.93 4.33 9.22
C LYS A 126 -3.24 3.13 8.33
N PHE A 127 -2.42 2.09 8.42
CA PHE A 127 -2.48 0.90 7.57
C PHE A 127 -2.26 -0.37 8.39
N GLY A 128 -2.94 -1.45 7.97
CA GLY A 128 -2.75 -2.82 8.47
C GLY A 128 -2.15 -3.71 7.38
N ASP A 129 -2.93 -4.68 6.87
CA ASP A 129 -2.52 -5.54 5.76
C ASP A 129 -2.43 -4.71 4.46
N VAL A 130 -1.25 -4.67 3.82
CA VAL A 130 -0.98 -3.82 2.65
C VAL A 130 -0.07 -4.44 1.61
N GLN A 131 -0.17 -3.92 0.39
CA GLN A 131 0.88 -3.92 -0.61
C GLN A 131 1.47 -2.51 -0.69
N LEU A 132 2.77 -2.39 -0.55
CA LEU A 132 3.52 -1.14 -0.62
C LEU A 132 4.54 -1.21 -1.74
N HIS A 133 4.60 -0.17 -2.57
CA HIS A 133 5.73 0.09 -3.46
C HIS A 133 6.43 1.36 -3.03
N ILE A 134 7.76 1.33 -2.98
CA ILE A 134 8.59 2.47 -2.61
C ILE A 134 9.92 2.39 -3.33
N GLU A 135 10.30 3.48 -3.99
CA GLU A 135 11.63 3.62 -4.56
C GLU A 135 12.51 4.52 -3.66
N TRP A 136 13.75 4.12 -3.49
CA TRP A 136 14.71 4.83 -2.64
C TRP A 136 16.10 4.84 -3.26
N SER A 137 16.95 5.80 -2.84
CA SER A 137 18.33 5.90 -3.30
C SER A 137 19.20 6.48 -2.20
N GLU A 138 20.34 5.87 -1.99
CA GLU A 138 21.36 6.36 -1.07
C GLU A 138 22.15 7.53 -1.69
N PRO A 139 22.82 8.35 -0.87
CA PRO A 139 23.70 9.41 -1.37
C PRO A 139 24.82 8.86 -2.27
N THR A 140 25.11 9.56 -3.38
CA THR A 140 26.25 9.25 -4.25
C THR A 140 27.60 9.54 -3.57
N ASP A 141 27.62 10.49 -2.65
CA ASP A 141 28.78 10.80 -1.80
C ASP A 141 28.83 9.82 -0.62
N VAL A 142 29.40 8.64 -0.88
CA VAL A 142 29.48 7.54 0.08
C VAL A 142 30.35 7.92 1.27
N LYS A 143 29.79 7.86 2.47
CA LYS A 143 30.47 8.17 3.73
C LYS A 143 30.23 7.05 4.73
N GLY A 144 31.25 6.78 5.55
CA GLY A 144 31.16 5.75 6.58
C GLY A 144 31.30 4.33 6.06
N THR A 145 31.03 3.37 6.93
CA THR A 145 31.04 1.93 6.68
C THR A 145 29.89 1.28 7.44
N SER A 146 29.46 0.12 7.01
CA SER A 146 28.42 -0.65 7.71
C SER A 146 27.14 0.22 7.93
N GLN A 147 26.63 0.31 9.14
CA GLN A 147 25.40 1.03 9.49
C GLN A 147 25.50 2.57 9.38
N GLU A 148 26.71 3.10 9.15
CA GLU A 148 26.94 4.53 8.92
C GLU A 148 26.90 4.91 7.44
N ARG A 149 26.43 4.02 6.55
CA ARG A 149 26.37 4.23 5.11
C ARG A 149 24.93 4.32 4.62
N GLY A 150 24.45 5.54 4.32
CA GLY A 150 23.14 5.74 3.68
C GLY A 150 21.99 5.04 4.40
N ASN A 151 21.99 5.09 5.73
CA ASN A 151 21.07 4.34 6.58
C ASN A 151 19.70 5.05 6.69
N SER A 152 18.65 4.27 6.58
CA SER A 152 17.27 4.62 6.84
C SER A 152 16.46 3.33 7.03
N GLY A 153 15.12 3.41 7.08
CA GLY A 153 14.25 2.25 7.22
C GLY A 153 12.84 2.53 6.72
N VAL A 154 12.20 1.49 6.19
CA VAL A 154 10.77 1.47 5.90
C VAL A 154 10.09 0.71 7.03
N LEU A 155 9.41 1.44 7.93
CA LEU A 155 8.80 0.88 9.13
C LEU A 155 7.30 0.69 8.93
N LEU A 156 6.90 -0.52 8.62
CA LEU A 156 5.49 -0.92 8.54
C LEU A 156 4.87 -0.79 9.93
N MET A 157 3.72 -0.12 10.02
CA MET A 157 3.05 0.21 11.28
C MET A 157 3.96 0.97 12.29
N ASN A 158 4.98 1.69 11.79
CA ASN A 158 5.99 2.39 12.61
C ASN A 158 6.70 1.47 13.62
N ARG A 159 6.87 0.17 13.30
CA ARG A 159 7.40 -0.87 14.20
C ARG A 159 8.24 -1.94 13.51
N TYR A 160 7.86 -2.35 12.31
CA TYR A 160 8.39 -3.51 11.61
C TYR A 160 9.24 -3.04 10.43
N GLU A 161 10.54 -3.06 10.61
CA GLU A 161 11.46 -2.41 9.68
C GLU A 161 11.93 -3.34 8.57
N ILE A 162 11.82 -2.85 7.33
CA ILE A 162 12.60 -3.29 6.19
C ILE A 162 13.76 -2.32 6.04
N GLN A 163 14.98 -2.81 6.23
CA GLN A 163 16.18 -1.98 6.26
C GLN A 163 16.47 -1.30 4.93
N VAL A 164 16.80 -0.01 4.99
CA VAL A 164 17.40 0.79 3.91
C VAL A 164 18.83 1.11 4.29
N LEU A 165 19.77 0.68 3.45
CA LEU A 165 21.20 0.85 3.72
C LEU A 165 21.99 0.80 2.41
N ASP A 166 23.07 1.56 2.29
CA ASP A 166 24.08 1.29 1.27
C ASP A 166 24.93 0.09 1.68
N SER A 167 24.47 -1.12 1.34
CA SER A 167 25.24 -2.36 1.52
C SER A 167 25.95 -2.82 0.23
N TYR A 168 26.15 -1.90 -0.74
CA TYR A 168 26.86 -2.20 -1.98
C TYR A 168 28.37 -2.30 -1.73
N ASN A 169 28.93 -3.50 -1.91
CA ASN A 169 30.35 -3.77 -1.68
C ASN A 169 30.85 -3.30 -0.29
N ASP A 170 29.98 -3.32 0.71
CA ASP A 170 30.30 -2.96 2.08
C ASP A 170 29.84 -4.01 3.07
N ALA A 171 30.66 -4.36 4.03
CA ALA A 171 30.37 -5.38 5.00
C ALA A 171 29.56 -4.82 6.17
N THR A 172 28.44 -5.45 6.47
CA THR A 172 27.63 -5.21 7.68
C THR A 172 27.10 -6.55 8.21
N TYR A 173 26.47 -6.54 9.38
CA TYR A 173 25.81 -7.75 9.86
C TYR A 173 24.63 -8.13 8.95
N ALA A 174 24.45 -9.45 8.74
CA ALA A 174 23.55 -9.96 7.70
C ALA A 174 22.10 -9.51 7.88
N ASP A 175 21.62 -9.43 9.12
CA ASP A 175 20.26 -9.01 9.48
C ASP A 175 20.07 -7.50 9.62
N GLY A 176 21.05 -6.72 9.18
CA GLY A 176 21.02 -5.25 9.11
C GLY A 176 21.42 -4.69 7.76
N GLN A 177 21.63 -5.52 6.73
CA GLN A 177 21.88 -5.03 5.37
C GLN A 177 20.56 -4.63 4.68
N ALA A 178 20.64 -3.95 3.54
CA ALA A 178 19.48 -3.56 2.76
C ALA A 178 18.54 -4.74 2.51
N GLY A 179 17.24 -4.51 2.73
CA GLY A 179 16.19 -5.52 2.56
C GLY A 179 16.03 -6.50 3.73
N ALA A 180 16.83 -6.42 4.79
CA ALA A 180 16.64 -7.24 5.98
C ALA A 180 15.33 -6.89 6.71
N LEU A 181 14.70 -7.87 7.36
CA LEU A 181 13.82 -7.63 8.49
C LEU A 181 14.75 -7.32 9.67
N TYR A 182 14.96 -6.03 9.96
CA TYR A 182 16.08 -5.53 10.77
C TYR A 182 16.20 -6.22 12.12
N GLY A 183 17.41 -6.74 12.40
CA GLY A 183 17.75 -7.45 13.63
C GLY A 183 17.05 -8.81 13.81
N GLN A 184 16.41 -9.34 12.75
CA GLN A 184 15.65 -10.59 12.80
C GLN A 184 16.05 -11.58 11.70
N TRP A 185 15.96 -11.16 10.44
CA TRP A 185 16.19 -12.03 9.29
C TRP A 185 16.97 -11.32 8.19
N PRO A 186 18.09 -11.89 7.73
CA PRO A 186 18.75 -11.37 6.53
C PRO A 186 17.90 -11.62 5.29
N PRO A 187 18.03 -10.82 4.22
CA PRO A 187 17.45 -11.13 2.93
C PRO A 187 18.08 -12.41 2.36
N LEU A 188 17.30 -13.13 1.54
CA LEU A 188 17.78 -14.36 0.88
C LEU A 188 18.98 -14.13 -0.03
N VAL A 189 19.03 -12.96 -0.67
CA VAL A 189 20.11 -12.49 -1.55
C VAL A 189 20.24 -10.96 -1.42
N ASN A 190 21.36 -10.39 -1.87
CA ASN A 190 21.58 -8.94 -1.90
C ASN A 190 21.53 -8.40 -3.34
N PRO A 191 20.40 -7.95 -3.85
CA PRO A 191 20.24 -7.42 -5.20
C PRO A 191 20.47 -5.90 -5.30
N ILE A 192 21.20 -5.31 -4.36
CA ILE A 192 21.44 -3.86 -4.30
C ILE A 192 22.22 -3.36 -5.50
N ARG A 193 21.80 -2.21 -6.04
CA ARG A 193 22.55 -1.44 -7.06
C ARG A 193 23.53 -0.48 -6.39
N LYS A 194 24.37 0.17 -7.19
CA LYS A 194 25.33 1.16 -6.70
C LYS A 194 24.66 2.34 -6.01
N PRO A 195 25.33 2.96 -5.03
CA PRO A 195 24.87 4.21 -4.41
C PRO A 195 24.51 5.27 -5.45
N GLY A 196 23.41 5.95 -5.25
CA GLY A 196 22.86 6.93 -6.16
C GLY A 196 21.97 6.37 -7.27
N GLU A 197 21.97 5.05 -7.50
CA GLU A 197 20.97 4.40 -8.33
C GLU A 197 19.68 4.19 -7.54
N TRP A 198 18.53 4.23 -8.25
CA TRP A 198 17.25 3.97 -7.61
C TRP A 198 17.06 2.48 -7.36
N GLN A 199 16.73 2.17 -6.13
CA GLN A 199 16.31 0.87 -5.63
C GLN A 199 14.77 0.84 -5.55
N ALA A 200 14.18 -0.34 -5.56
CA ALA A 200 12.74 -0.50 -5.38
C ALA A 200 12.44 -1.63 -4.39
N TYR A 201 11.54 -1.37 -3.46
CA TYR A 201 10.88 -2.40 -2.66
C TYR A 201 9.43 -2.55 -3.09
N ASP A 202 9.02 -3.79 -3.35
CA ASP A 202 7.62 -4.21 -3.41
C ASP A 202 7.37 -5.12 -2.22
N ILE A 203 6.51 -4.68 -1.31
CA ILE A 203 6.28 -5.32 -0.01
C ILE A 203 4.82 -5.73 0.10
N VAL A 204 4.56 -7.00 0.40
CA VAL A 204 3.27 -7.47 0.90
C VAL A 204 3.43 -7.69 2.40
N PHE A 205 2.66 -6.97 3.19
CA PHE A 205 2.68 -7.04 4.64
C PHE A 205 1.34 -7.51 5.19
N GLU A 206 1.38 -8.53 6.04
CA GLU A 206 0.27 -8.99 6.83
C GLU A 206 0.48 -8.53 8.28
N ALA A 207 -0.38 -7.65 8.76
CA ALA A 207 -0.29 -7.08 10.11
C ALA A 207 -0.54 -8.15 11.19
N PRO A 208 0.06 -8.02 12.38
CA PRO A 208 -0.24 -8.92 13.47
C PRO A 208 -1.68 -8.69 13.97
N LYS A 209 -2.26 -9.71 14.58
CA LYS A 209 -3.58 -9.59 15.20
C LYS A 209 -3.48 -9.84 16.70
N PHE A 210 -4.15 -8.98 17.46
CA PHE A 210 -4.24 -9.10 18.90
C PHE A 210 -5.72 -9.23 19.34
N GLU A 211 -5.94 -10.02 20.37
CA GLU A 211 -7.18 -10.05 21.16
C GLU A 211 -6.84 -9.52 22.55
N GLY A 212 -7.18 -8.26 22.81
CA GLY A 212 -6.66 -7.54 23.96
C GLY A 212 -5.13 -7.46 23.92
N GLU A 213 -4.45 -8.00 24.93
CA GLU A 213 -2.98 -8.04 24.98
C GLU A 213 -2.38 -9.30 24.34
N LYS A 214 -3.21 -10.29 23.97
CA LYS A 214 -2.74 -11.55 23.44
C LYS A 214 -2.51 -11.48 21.94
N LEU A 215 -1.30 -11.80 21.48
CA LEU A 215 -1.01 -12.03 20.07
C LEU A 215 -1.72 -13.33 19.61
N VAL A 216 -2.59 -13.21 18.60
CA VAL A 216 -3.30 -14.36 18.00
C VAL A 216 -2.79 -14.70 16.60
N ARG A 217 -2.13 -13.77 15.93
CA ARG A 217 -1.42 -13.97 14.66
C ARG A 217 -0.19 -13.08 14.62
N SER A 218 0.97 -13.63 14.28
CA SER A 218 2.18 -12.86 13.98
C SER A 218 2.02 -12.02 12.71
N ALA A 219 2.88 -11.01 12.54
CA ALA A 219 3.04 -10.32 11.27
C ALA A 219 3.89 -11.13 10.30
N TYR A 220 3.64 -10.96 8.98
CA TYR A 220 4.43 -11.57 7.91
C TYR A 220 4.77 -10.54 6.85
N ALA A 221 5.93 -10.71 6.21
CA ALA A 221 6.32 -9.91 5.07
C ALA A 221 6.79 -10.79 3.90
N THR A 222 6.32 -10.44 2.70
CA THR A 222 6.92 -10.85 1.42
C THR A 222 7.54 -9.62 0.81
N VAL A 223 8.82 -9.68 0.48
CA VAL A 223 9.57 -8.51 -0.02
C VAL A 223 10.28 -8.88 -1.30
N PHE A 224 10.03 -8.09 -2.34
CA PHE A 224 10.86 -8.06 -3.54
C PHE A 224 11.74 -6.82 -3.49
N PHE A 225 13.02 -7.01 -3.66
CA PHE A 225 14.01 -5.94 -3.76
C PHE A 225 14.58 -5.91 -5.16
N ASN A 226 14.38 -4.81 -5.90
CA ASN A 226 14.69 -4.67 -7.32
C ASN A 226 14.10 -5.81 -8.19
N GLY A 227 12.88 -6.24 -7.86
CA GLY A 227 12.19 -7.34 -8.53
C GLY A 227 12.64 -8.76 -8.14
N ILE A 228 13.60 -8.89 -7.21
CA ILE A 228 14.12 -10.18 -6.73
C ILE A 228 13.53 -10.49 -5.35
N LEU A 229 12.97 -11.69 -5.17
CA LEU A 229 12.39 -12.12 -3.90
C LEU A 229 13.49 -12.24 -2.82
N VAL A 230 13.37 -11.45 -1.76
CA VAL A 230 14.30 -11.46 -0.62
C VAL A 230 13.68 -11.97 0.69
N HIS A 231 12.34 -11.89 0.80
CA HIS A 231 11.59 -12.56 1.86
C HIS A 231 10.30 -13.16 1.28
N ASN A 232 10.06 -14.45 1.55
CA ASN A 232 8.86 -15.16 1.12
C ASN A 232 7.96 -15.42 2.32
N ARG A 233 6.95 -14.59 2.52
CA ARG A 233 6.01 -14.63 3.64
C ARG A 233 6.71 -14.96 4.98
N LYS A 234 7.78 -14.21 5.24
CA LYS A 234 8.63 -14.44 6.40
C LYS A 234 7.95 -13.89 7.66
N GLU A 235 7.87 -14.72 8.69
CA GLU A 235 7.35 -14.31 9.99
C GLU A 235 8.25 -13.24 10.60
N ILE A 236 7.64 -12.15 11.08
CA ILE A 236 8.27 -11.10 11.86
C ILE A 236 8.14 -11.49 13.34
N LEU A 237 9.22 -11.41 14.10
CA LEU A 237 9.28 -11.87 15.48
C LEU A 237 8.80 -10.82 16.51
N GLY A 238 8.53 -9.59 16.06
CA GLY A 238 8.06 -8.50 16.89
C GLY A 238 8.58 -7.13 16.46
N THR A 239 8.36 -6.11 17.29
CA THR A 239 8.86 -4.75 17.06
C THR A 239 10.38 -4.75 16.99
N MET A 240 10.93 -4.09 15.97
CA MET A 240 12.36 -3.89 15.80
C MET A 240 12.96 -3.15 17.01
N VAL A 241 14.06 -3.69 17.52
CA VAL A 241 14.86 -3.05 18.58
C VAL A 241 16.35 -3.33 18.33
N HIS A 242 17.15 -2.25 18.24
CA HIS A 242 18.57 -2.40 18.00
C HIS A 242 19.24 -3.27 19.08
N ARG A 243 19.97 -4.32 18.67
CA ARG A 243 20.76 -5.25 19.53
C ARG A 243 19.96 -6.03 20.59
N LEU A 244 18.64 -6.10 20.46
CA LEU A 244 17.78 -6.88 21.36
C LEU A 244 16.92 -7.83 20.54
N VAL A 245 16.45 -8.89 21.19
CA VAL A 245 15.49 -9.81 20.61
C VAL A 245 14.15 -9.10 20.48
N ALA A 246 13.62 -9.08 19.25
CA ALA A 246 12.31 -8.50 18.95
C ALA A 246 11.20 -9.16 19.78
N LYS A 247 10.25 -8.35 20.22
CA LYS A 247 9.05 -8.83 20.95
C LYS A 247 7.82 -8.08 20.46
N TYR A 248 6.70 -8.76 20.44
CA TYR A 248 5.43 -8.12 20.21
C TYR A 248 4.96 -7.35 21.45
N THR A 249 4.46 -6.14 21.21
CA THR A 249 3.68 -5.36 22.17
C THR A 249 2.33 -5.07 21.54
N PRO A 250 1.20 -5.19 22.24
CA PRO A 250 -0.12 -4.87 21.70
C PRO A 250 -0.19 -3.46 21.14
N HIS A 251 -0.84 -3.32 19.99
CA HIS A 251 -1.07 -2.04 19.32
C HIS A 251 -2.34 -2.10 18.46
N GLY A 252 -2.73 -0.98 17.84
CA GLY A 252 -3.89 -0.91 16.96
C GLY A 252 -3.78 -1.84 15.75
N ALA A 253 -4.93 -2.21 15.18
CA ALA A 253 -4.98 -3.01 13.95
C ALA A 253 -4.38 -2.29 12.75
N GLU A 254 -4.35 -0.97 12.78
CA GLU A 254 -3.73 -0.08 11.79
C GLU A 254 -2.89 0.96 12.50
N GLU A 255 -1.68 1.22 12.00
CA GLU A 255 -0.77 2.26 12.48
C GLU A 255 -0.07 2.92 11.28
N PRO A 256 0.56 4.11 11.44
CA PRO A 256 1.24 4.79 10.34
C PRO A 256 2.37 3.95 9.74
N LEU A 257 2.58 4.06 8.43
CA LEU A 257 3.87 3.75 7.80
C LEU A 257 4.86 4.85 8.20
N ALA A 258 6.11 4.49 8.50
CA ALA A 258 7.15 5.47 8.76
C ALA A 258 8.40 5.26 7.89
N LEU A 259 9.12 6.35 7.65
CA LEU A 259 10.44 6.37 7.04
C LEU A 259 11.43 6.97 8.05
N GLN A 260 12.50 6.23 8.32
CA GLN A 260 13.42 6.56 9.40
C GLN A 260 14.39 7.69 9.02
N ASP A 261 14.55 8.65 9.92
CA ASP A 261 15.65 9.62 9.94
C ASP A 261 16.83 9.05 10.76
N HIS A 262 17.74 8.36 10.11
CA HIS A 262 19.01 7.90 10.72
C HIS A 262 20.16 8.92 10.56
N GLY A 263 19.88 10.14 10.12
CA GLY A 263 20.88 11.20 9.91
C GLY A 263 21.55 11.17 8.55
N HIS A 264 21.07 10.37 7.60
CA HIS A 264 21.60 10.26 6.23
C HIS A 264 20.58 10.81 5.22
N PRO A 265 21.02 11.52 4.16
CA PRO A 265 20.12 12.11 3.17
C PRO A 265 19.68 11.07 2.12
N VAL A 266 18.99 10.04 2.58
CA VAL A 266 18.35 9.04 1.72
C VAL A 266 17.16 9.67 1.01
N ARG A 267 17.00 9.35 -0.28
CA ARG A 267 15.96 9.87 -1.16
C ARG A 267 14.88 8.83 -1.38
N TYR A 268 13.65 9.32 -1.54
CA TYR A 268 12.49 8.49 -1.81
C TYR A 268 11.65 9.09 -2.93
N ARG A 269 11.03 8.22 -3.74
CA ARG A 269 10.07 8.62 -4.78
C ARG A 269 9.08 7.50 -5.08
N ASN A 270 8.06 7.79 -5.88
CA ASN A 270 7.08 6.80 -6.35
C ASN A 270 6.60 5.91 -5.21
N VAL A 271 6.02 6.54 -4.19
CA VAL A 271 5.54 5.82 -3.00
C VAL A 271 4.03 5.68 -3.07
N TRP A 272 3.56 4.43 -3.16
CA TRP A 272 2.15 4.15 -3.12
C TRP A 272 1.86 2.88 -2.33
N ILE A 273 0.66 2.83 -1.77
CA ILE A 273 0.19 1.75 -0.92
C ILE A 273 -1.25 1.40 -1.30
N ARG A 274 -1.59 0.13 -1.21
CA ARG A 274 -2.97 -0.33 -1.31
C ARG A 274 -3.30 -1.25 -0.15
N ARG A 275 -4.52 -1.13 0.38
CA ARG A 275 -5.02 -1.98 1.45
C ARG A 275 -5.34 -3.35 0.89
N LEU A 276 -4.94 -4.39 1.59
CA LEU A 276 -5.29 -5.75 1.24
C LEU A 276 -6.57 -6.13 2.00
N THR A 277 -7.56 -6.53 1.25
CA THR A 277 -8.81 -7.10 1.75
C THR A 277 -8.78 -8.61 1.57
N GLY A 278 -9.63 -9.34 2.29
CA GLY A 278 -9.76 -10.79 2.08
C GLY A 278 -10.30 -11.14 0.69
N TYR A 279 -10.36 -12.43 0.41
CA TYR A 279 -11.04 -12.94 -0.78
C TYR A 279 -12.55 -12.73 -0.69
N ASP A 280 -13.24 -12.84 -1.83
CA ASP A 280 -14.69 -12.84 -1.93
C ASP A 280 -15.35 -11.55 -1.41
N GLN A 281 -14.71 -10.41 -1.64
CA GLN A 281 -15.29 -9.12 -1.31
C GLN A 281 -16.47 -8.82 -2.22
N PRO A 282 -17.53 -8.12 -1.70
CA PRO A 282 -18.65 -7.69 -2.54
C PRO A 282 -18.18 -6.86 -3.73
N GLU A 283 -18.83 -7.02 -4.87
CA GLU A 283 -18.65 -6.14 -6.03
C GLU A 283 -19.06 -4.70 -5.64
N HIS A 284 -18.25 -3.71 -5.97
CA HIS A 284 -18.50 -2.28 -5.75
C HIS A 284 -19.06 -1.63 -7.00
#